data_65a82c2ef590a0797b7eea4f0b3d4f83
#
_entry.id   65a82c2ef590a0797b7eea4f0b3d4f83
#
_cell.length_a   1.000
_cell.length_b   1.000
_cell.length_c   1.000
_cell.angle_alpha   90.00
_cell.angle_beta   90.00
_cell.angle_gamma   90.00
#
_symmetry.space_group_name_H-M   'P 1'
#
loop_
_entity.id
_entity.type
_entity.pdbx_description
1 polymer ?
#
loop_
_entity_poly.entity_id
_entity_poly.type
_entity_poly.pdbx_seq_one_letter_code
_entity_poly.pdbx_strand_id
1 'polypeptide(L)'
;MNISKKLGIYLRLIRFDKPIGTLLLLWPAWWSLWIAADGKPDWLLVVLFGLGCFLMRSAGCAMNDFADRDFDGQVERTQNRPFAKGEITGKEAMILCAVLCFLAALCLIPMNKLTWALSLPAVFLALSYPFTKRFFAVPQFYLGLAYSFSIPMAFAAQTGGVPKMAWLLYAANTCWTLAYDTIYAIADKPDDLKLGNIKTSAITFGRFDVAWSMFFHFAFDALMAVVGIKIQANIWFWAFLGVVIGLQIHQYTQIKHRDRQKCFKMFLSNNRVGLAMFLGVVCHYIFQ
;
A
#
# COMPACT_ATOMS: atom_id res chain seq x y z
N MET A 1 -4.69 -33.92 5.81
CA MET A 1 -5.09 -32.70 6.56
C MET A 1 -6.52 -32.34 6.16
N ASN A 2 -7.40 -31.97 7.10
CA ASN A 2 -8.80 -31.63 6.82
C ASN A 2 -8.86 -30.35 5.95
N ILE A 3 -9.73 -30.32 4.91
CA ILE A 3 -9.88 -29.21 3.95
C ILE A 3 -10.14 -27.88 4.68
N SER A 4 -10.99 -27.87 5.69
CA SER A 4 -11.28 -26.67 6.51
C SER A 4 -10.03 -26.09 7.20
N LYS A 5 -9.15 -26.95 7.73
CA LYS A 5 -7.88 -26.53 8.35
C LYS A 5 -6.94 -25.92 7.31
N LYS A 6 -6.88 -26.50 6.11
CA LYS A 6 -6.05 -26.00 5.00
C LYS A 6 -6.52 -24.63 4.52
N LEU A 7 -7.84 -24.45 4.36
CA LEU A 7 -8.42 -23.16 3.99
C LEU A 7 -8.07 -22.07 5.03
N GLY A 8 -8.15 -22.38 6.32
CA GLY A 8 -7.75 -21.44 7.38
C GLY A 8 -6.28 -21.00 7.29
N ILE A 9 -5.37 -21.91 6.87
CA ILE A 9 -3.96 -21.59 6.64
C ILE A 9 -3.81 -20.62 5.46
N TYR A 10 -4.49 -20.87 4.36
CA TYR A 10 -4.46 -19.99 3.19
C TYR A 10 -5.02 -18.61 3.48
N LEU A 11 -6.14 -18.51 4.22
CA LEU A 11 -6.72 -17.22 4.63
C LEU A 11 -5.75 -16.42 5.51
N ARG A 12 -5.01 -17.06 6.41
CA ARG A 12 -3.97 -16.40 7.21
C ARG A 12 -2.77 -15.96 6.35
N LEU A 13 -2.36 -16.77 5.37
CA LEU A 13 -1.26 -16.43 4.46
C LEU A 13 -1.57 -15.17 3.66
N ILE A 14 -2.78 -15.06 3.11
CA ILE A 14 -3.21 -13.88 2.33
C ILE A 14 -3.64 -12.70 3.21
N ARG A 15 -3.54 -12.80 4.53
CA ARG A 15 -3.93 -11.74 5.50
C ARG A 15 -5.40 -11.33 5.39
N PHE A 16 -6.29 -12.28 5.12
CA PHE A 16 -7.73 -12.01 5.02
C PHE A 16 -8.29 -11.38 6.31
N ASP A 17 -7.76 -11.78 7.46
CA ASP A 17 -8.07 -11.24 8.79
C ASP A 17 -7.49 -9.83 9.07
N LYS A 18 -6.68 -9.28 8.15
CA LYS A 18 -5.96 -8.01 8.33
C LYS A 18 -6.18 -7.06 7.12
N PRO A 19 -7.39 -6.52 6.96
CA PRO A 19 -7.81 -5.79 5.76
C PRO A 19 -7.08 -4.46 5.54
N ILE A 20 -6.42 -3.90 6.58
CA ILE A 20 -5.80 -2.58 6.52
C ILE A 20 -4.79 -2.48 5.36
N GLY A 21 -3.97 -3.52 5.11
CA GLY A 21 -3.03 -3.51 3.99
C GLY A 21 -3.71 -3.44 2.62
N THR A 22 -4.91 -4.01 2.47
CA THR A 22 -5.73 -3.88 1.26
C THR A 22 -6.28 -2.46 1.14
N LEU A 23 -6.77 -1.88 2.23
CA LEU A 23 -7.31 -0.53 2.25
C LEU A 23 -6.26 0.53 1.92
N LEU A 24 -5.01 0.36 2.39
CA LEU A 24 -3.90 1.25 2.04
C LEU A 24 -3.59 1.26 0.54
N LEU A 25 -3.83 0.16 -0.17
CA LEU A 25 -3.71 0.07 -1.63
C LEU A 25 -4.97 0.58 -2.34
N LEU A 26 -6.14 0.42 -1.73
CA LEU A 26 -7.44 0.73 -2.30
C LEU A 26 -7.73 2.24 -2.35
N TRP A 27 -7.41 2.98 -1.26
CA TRP A 27 -7.71 4.41 -1.21
C TRP A 27 -7.10 5.18 -2.39
N PRO A 28 -5.79 5.02 -2.73
CA PRO A 28 -5.21 5.70 -3.89
C PRO A 28 -5.84 5.30 -5.24
N ALA A 29 -6.25 4.06 -5.40
CA ALA A 29 -6.97 3.63 -6.59
C ALA A 29 -8.34 4.34 -6.70
N TRP A 30 -9.09 4.40 -5.60
CA TRP A 30 -10.41 5.00 -5.60
C TRP A 30 -10.38 6.53 -5.72
N TRP A 31 -9.51 7.27 -4.98
CA TRP A 31 -9.48 8.71 -5.21
C TRP A 31 -9.07 9.06 -6.63
N SER A 32 -8.25 8.20 -7.27
CA SER A 32 -7.84 8.40 -8.67
C SER A 32 -8.99 8.17 -9.64
N LEU A 33 -9.83 7.17 -9.42
CA LEU A 33 -11.05 6.95 -10.21
C LEU A 33 -12.00 8.15 -10.10
N TRP A 34 -12.21 8.67 -8.89
CA TRP A 34 -13.07 9.86 -8.67
C TRP A 34 -12.52 11.09 -9.38
N ILE A 35 -11.22 11.37 -9.26
CA ILE A 35 -10.59 12.52 -9.93
C ILE A 35 -10.59 12.34 -11.45
N ALA A 36 -10.31 11.13 -11.95
CA ALA A 36 -10.30 10.84 -13.38
C ALA A 36 -11.66 10.96 -14.05
N ALA A 37 -12.73 10.83 -13.29
CA ALA A 37 -14.13 10.86 -13.76
C ALA A 37 -14.89 12.12 -13.33
N ASP A 38 -14.20 13.16 -12.85
CA ASP A 38 -14.85 14.39 -12.34
C ASP A 38 -16.01 14.05 -11.37
N GLY A 39 -15.77 13.13 -10.44
CA GLY A 39 -16.72 12.72 -9.39
C GLY A 39 -17.74 11.66 -9.79
N LYS A 40 -17.77 11.20 -11.03
CA LYS A 40 -18.74 10.21 -11.55
C LYS A 40 -18.04 8.97 -12.10
N PRO A 41 -17.31 8.20 -11.26
CA PRO A 41 -16.58 7.02 -11.73
C PRO A 41 -17.52 5.94 -12.25
N ASP A 42 -17.05 5.17 -13.22
CA ASP A 42 -17.73 3.94 -13.62
C ASP A 42 -17.71 2.95 -12.44
N TRP A 43 -18.89 2.57 -11.96
CA TRP A 43 -19.06 1.67 -10.83
C TRP A 43 -18.46 0.28 -11.07
N LEU A 44 -18.45 -0.19 -12.32
CA LEU A 44 -17.77 -1.43 -12.65
C LEU A 44 -16.27 -1.31 -12.38
N LEU A 45 -15.64 -0.19 -12.75
CA LEU A 45 -14.22 0.04 -12.46
C LEU A 45 -13.97 0.15 -10.95
N VAL A 46 -14.87 0.82 -10.19
CA VAL A 46 -14.75 0.91 -8.72
C VAL A 46 -14.71 -0.48 -8.08
N VAL A 47 -15.62 -1.38 -8.49
CA VAL A 47 -15.67 -2.77 -7.99
C VAL A 47 -14.44 -3.57 -8.43
N LEU A 48 -14.06 -3.49 -9.72
CA LEU A 48 -12.94 -4.26 -10.26
C LEU A 48 -11.59 -3.80 -9.68
N PHE A 49 -11.37 -2.50 -9.46
CA PHE A 49 -10.20 -2.01 -8.75
C PHE A 49 -10.20 -2.45 -7.28
N GLY A 50 -11.37 -2.46 -6.62
CA GLY A 50 -11.52 -2.98 -5.26
C GLY A 50 -11.09 -4.45 -5.17
N LEU A 51 -11.62 -5.28 -6.05
CA LEU A 51 -11.28 -6.71 -6.12
C LEU A 51 -9.81 -6.92 -6.52
N GLY A 52 -9.34 -6.20 -7.53
CA GLY A 52 -7.95 -6.26 -7.98
C GLY A 52 -6.94 -5.88 -6.87
N CYS A 53 -7.21 -4.82 -6.11
CA CYS A 53 -6.41 -4.44 -4.94
C CYS A 53 -6.37 -5.54 -3.88
N PHE A 54 -7.50 -6.16 -3.57
CA PHE A 54 -7.57 -7.28 -2.63
C PHE A 54 -6.76 -8.48 -3.12
N LEU A 55 -6.94 -8.88 -4.38
CA LEU A 55 -6.25 -10.04 -4.97
C LEU A 55 -4.73 -9.81 -5.06
N MET A 56 -4.30 -8.64 -5.56
CA MET A 56 -2.89 -8.32 -5.68
C MET A 56 -2.21 -8.12 -4.33
N ARG A 57 -2.91 -7.53 -3.34
CA ARG A 57 -2.40 -7.45 -1.96
C ARG A 57 -2.24 -8.84 -1.35
N SER A 58 -3.17 -9.74 -1.61
CA SER A 58 -3.13 -11.13 -1.15
C SER A 58 -1.98 -11.91 -1.81
N ALA A 59 -1.78 -11.75 -3.12
CA ALA A 59 -0.66 -12.34 -3.85
C ALA A 59 0.69 -11.80 -3.31
N GLY A 60 0.79 -10.49 -3.07
CA GLY A 60 1.95 -9.86 -2.47
C GLY A 60 2.26 -10.40 -1.07
N CYS A 61 1.26 -10.71 -0.25
CA CYS A 61 1.46 -11.35 1.05
C CYS A 61 2.07 -12.75 0.91
N ALA A 62 1.53 -13.57 0.01
CA ALA A 62 2.05 -14.92 -0.23
C ALA A 62 3.49 -14.89 -0.74
N MET A 63 3.81 -13.97 -1.66
CA MET A 63 5.17 -13.76 -2.17
C MET A 63 6.12 -13.25 -1.10
N ASN A 64 5.67 -12.28 -0.27
CA ASN A 64 6.50 -11.75 0.82
C ASN A 64 6.83 -12.83 1.86
N ASP A 65 5.83 -13.63 2.29
CA ASP A 65 6.07 -14.71 3.24
C ASP A 65 6.97 -15.81 2.63
N PHE A 66 6.87 -16.08 1.32
CA PHE A 66 7.80 -16.98 0.63
C PHE A 66 9.22 -16.43 0.58
N ALA A 67 9.39 -15.14 0.28
CA ALA A 67 10.71 -14.50 0.23
C ALA A 67 11.38 -14.42 1.61
N ASP A 68 10.60 -14.14 2.65
CA ASP A 68 11.09 -13.95 4.02
C ASP A 68 11.06 -15.25 4.88
N ARG A 69 10.74 -16.43 4.29
CA ARG A 69 10.55 -17.71 5.00
C ARG A 69 11.71 -18.11 5.92
N ASP A 70 12.94 -17.75 5.53
CA ASP A 70 14.14 -18.12 6.27
C ASP A 70 14.40 -17.18 7.48
N PHE A 71 13.72 -16.04 7.53
CA PHE A 71 13.89 -14.98 8.52
C PHE A 71 12.68 -14.81 9.45
N ASP A 72 11.46 -15.05 8.95
CA ASP A 72 10.21 -14.79 9.67
C ASP A 72 10.10 -15.50 11.04
N GLY A 73 10.72 -16.65 11.18
CA GLY A 73 10.75 -17.38 12.46
C GLY A 73 11.58 -16.71 13.56
N GLN A 74 12.46 -15.77 13.20
CA GLN A 74 13.36 -15.07 14.13
C GLN A 74 12.82 -13.69 14.57
N VAL A 75 11.74 -13.22 13.93
CA VAL A 75 11.10 -11.94 14.24
C VAL A 75 9.84 -12.19 15.06
N GLU A 76 9.75 -11.58 16.25
CA GLU A 76 8.65 -11.79 17.21
C GLU A 76 7.25 -11.68 16.59
N ARG A 77 7.04 -10.68 15.70
CA ARG A 77 5.77 -10.41 15.05
C ARG A 77 5.40 -11.45 13.99
N THR A 78 6.38 -12.07 13.34
CA THR A 78 6.19 -12.95 12.18
C THR A 78 6.36 -14.43 12.49
N GLN A 79 6.87 -14.81 13.66
CA GLN A 79 7.07 -16.21 14.09
C GLN A 79 5.81 -17.09 14.00
N ASN A 80 4.61 -16.47 14.03
CA ASN A 80 3.33 -17.15 13.92
C ASN A 80 2.79 -17.25 12.48
N ARG A 81 3.55 -16.82 11.48
CA ARG A 81 3.17 -16.94 10.07
C ARG A 81 3.15 -18.42 9.62
N PRO A 82 2.29 -18.78 8.64
CA PRO A 82 2.21 -20.15 8.16
C PRO A 82 3.55 -20.77 7.73
N PHE A 83 4.43 -19.99 7.08
CA PHE A 83 5.77 -20.46 6.72
C PHE A 83 6.66 -20.70 7.94
N ALA A 84 6.73 -19.75 8.87
CA ALA A 84 7.53 -19.86 10.08
C ALA A 84 7.12 -21.08 10.93
N LYS A 85 5.84 -21.47 10.87
CA LYS A 85 5.30 -22.66 11.54
C LYS A 85 5.40 -23.96 10.73
N GLY A 86 5.94 -23.92 9.50
CA GLY A 86 5.97 -25.09 8.62
C GLY A 86 4.61 -25.62 8.18
N GLU A 87 3.55 -24.82 8.25
CA GLU A 87 2.17 -25.21 7.91
C GLU A 87 1.91 -25.21 6.39
N ILE A 88 2.80 -24.58 5.60
CA ILE A 88 2.70 -24.45 4.15
C ILE A 88 4.06 -24.63 3.48
N THR A 89 4.05 -25.23 2.29
CA THR A 89 5.24 -25.38 1.45
C THR A 89 5.42 -24.20 0.51
N GLY A 90 6.66 -23.97 0.05
CA GLY A 90 6.96 -22.95 -0.95
C GLY A 90 6.16 -23.14 -2.26
N LYS A 91 5.98 -24.41 -2.69
CA LYS A 91 5.20 -24.75 -3.88
C LYS A 91 3.72 -24.32 -3.73
N GLU A 92 3.11 -24.61 -2.58
CA GLU A 92 1.71 -24.22 -2.32
C GLU A 92 1.53 -22.70 -2.31
N ALA A 93 2.45 -21.96 -1.70
CA ALA A 93 2.38 -20.50 -1.66
C ALA A 93 2.55 -19.88 -3.06
N MET A 94 3.46 -20.43 -3.87
CA MET A 94 3.65 -19.97 -5.26
C MET A 94 2.43 -20.28 -6.14
N ILE A 95 1.80 -21.44 -5.97
CA ILE A 95 0.55 -21.77 -6.67
C ILE A 95 -0.56 -20.80 -6.25
N LEU A 96 -0.72 -20.54 -4.95
CA LEU A 96 -1.71 -19.58 -4.45
C LEU A 96 -1.46 -18.18 -5.01
N CYS A 97 -0.20 -17.71 -5.00
CA CYS A 97 0.18 -16.44 -5.59
C CYS A 97 -0.18 -16.36 -7.08
N ALA A 98 0.14 -17.40 -7.86
CA ALA A 98 -0.19 -17.47 -9.29
C ALA A 98 -1.71 -17.45 -9.55
N VAL A 99 -2.49 -18.19 -8.75
CA VAL A 99 -3.97 -18.19 -8.84
C VAL A 99 -4.52 -16.79 -8.53
N LEU A 100 -4.03 -16.12 -7.50
CA LEU A 100 -4.47 -14.76 -7.14
C LEU A 100 -4.11 -13.74 -8.23
N CYS A 101 -2.91 -13.83 -8.81
CA CYS A 101 -2.50 -12.98 -9.94
C CYS A 101 -3.38 -13.26 -11.17
N PHE A 102 -3.70 -14.51 -11.45
CA PHE A 102 -4.60 -14.89 -12.55
C PHE A 102 -6.01 -14.32 -12.35
N LEU A 103 -6.58 -14.44 -11.15
CA LEU A 103 -7.88 -13.85 -10.82
C LEU A 103 -7.85 -12.32 -10.92
N ALA A 104 -6.74 -11.68 -10.51
CA ALA A 104 -6.57 -10.24 -10.70
C ALA A 104 -6.48 -9.85 -12.19
N ALA A 105 -5.85 -10.67 -13.02
CA ALA A 105 -5.82 -10.47 -14.47
C ALA A 105 -7.22 -10.56 -15.11
N LEU A 106 -8.10 -11.41 -14.59
CA LEU A 106 -9.50 -11.47 -15.05
C LEU A 106 -10.25 -10.15 -14.81
N CYS A 107 -9.91 -9.41 -13.75
CA CYS A 107 -10.49 -8.09 -13.51
C CYS A 107 -10.11 -7.07 -14.61
N LEU A 108 -9.05 -7.32 -15.38
CA LEU A 108 -8.63 -6.42 -16.46
C LEU A 108 -9.40 -6.67 -17.77
N ILE A 109 -10.13 -7.79 -17.92
CA ILE A 109 -10.79 -8.17 -19.19
C ILE A 109 -11.66 -7.04 -19.78
N PRO A 110 -12.50 -6.34 -19.01
CA PRO A 110 -13.32 -5.25 -19.54
C PRO A 110 -12.55 -3.93 -19.72
N MET A 111 -11.25 -3.89 -19.38
CA MET A 111 -10.45 -2.66 -19.44
C MET A 111 -9.72 -2.53 -20.78
N ASN A 112 -9.28 -1.29 -21.08
CA ASN A 112 -8.57 -0.98 -22.32
C ASN A 112 -7.12 -1.49 -22.34
N LYS A 113 -6.52 -1.52 -23.56
CA LYS A 113 -5.16 -2.02 -23.79
C LYS A 113 -4.09 -1.27 -22.99
N LEU A 114 -4.27 0.03 -22.74
CA LEU A 114 -3.32 0.82 -21.96
C LEU A 114 -3.29 0.36 -20.49
N THR A 115 -4.46 0.08 -19.90
CA THR A 115 -4.55 -0.47 -18.53
C THR A 115 -3.89 -1.84 -18.46
N TRP A 116 -4.06 -2.70 -19.46
CA TRP A 116 -3.35 -3.97 -19.57
C TRP A 116 -1.83 -3.78 -19.62
N ALA A 117 -1.35 -2.87 -20.47
CA ALA A 117 0.09 -2.58 -20.56
C ALA A 117 0.67 -2.09 -19.22
N LEU A 118 -0.05 -1.22 -18.50
CA LEU A 118 0.35 -0.70 -17.20
C LEU A 118 0.32 -1.76 -16.08
N SER A 119 -0.50 -2.81 -16.22
CA SER A 119 -0.53 -3.89 -15.23
C SER A 119 0.76 -4.73 -15.21
N LEU A 120 1.50 -4.80 -16.32
CA LEU A 120 2.74 -5.57 -16.39
C LEU A 120 3.85 -5.02 -15.46
N PRO A 121 4.24 -3.72 -15.54
CA PRO A 121 5.17 -3.17 -14.55
C PRO A 121 4.59 -3.18 -13.14
N ALA A 122 3.27 -3.02 -12.95
CA ALA A 122 2.64 -3.08 -11.63
C ALA A 122 2.85 -4.44 -10.95
N VAL A 123 2.55 -5.54 -11.64
CA VAL A 123 2.73 -6.91 -11.11
C VAL A 123 4.22 -7.23 -10.91
N PHE A 124 5.08 -6.80 -11.84
CA PHE A 124 6.53 -6.97 -11.68
C PHE A 124 7.04 -6.31 -10.39
N LEU A 125 6.70 -5.05 -10.16
CA LEU A 125 7.11 -4.32 -8.96
C LEU A 125 6.53 -4.96 -7.69
N ALA A 126 5.25 -5.36 -7.71
CA ALA A 126 4.59 -5.97 -6.55
C ALA A 126 5.22 -7.31 -6.14
N LEU A 127 5.58 -8.15 -7.11
CA LEU A 127 6.15 -9.48 -6.84
C LEU A 127 7.67 -9.44 -6.57
N SER A 128 8.41 -8.46 -7.12
CA SER A 128 9.85 -8.31 -6.90
C SER A 128 10.18 -7.53 -5.62
N TYR A 129 9.28 -6.69 -5.11
CA TYR A 129 9.48 -5.90 -3.89
C TYR A 129 10.06 -6.68 -2.70
N PRO A 130 9.56 -7.89 -2.33
CA PRO A 130 10.06 -8.58 -1.14
C PRO A 130 11.56 -8.90 -1.20
N PHE A 131 12.09 -9.11 -2.41
CA PHE A 131 13.50 -9.43 -2.62
C PHE A 131 14.41 -8.20 -2.52
N THR A 132 13.87 -6.99 -2.67
CA THR A 132 14.64 -5.73 -2.63
C THR A 132 15.26 -5.46 -1.27
N LYS A 133 14.68 -5.97 -0.18
CA LYS A 133 15.20 -5.86 1.19
C LYS A 133 16.62 -6.39 1.36
N ARG A 134 17.15 -7.18 0.41
CA ARG A 134 18.46 -7.79 0.47
C ARG A 134 19.56 -6.88 -0.10
N PHE A 135 19.23 -6.01 -1.05
CA PHE A 135 20.20 -5.19 -1.77
C PHE A 135 19.87 -3.70 -1.85
N PHE A 136 18.59 -3.33 -1.80
CA PHE A 136 18.17 -1.94 -1.93
C PHE A 136 18.11 -1.24 -0.57
N ALA A 137 18.72 -0.04 -0.45
CA ALA A 137 18.85 0.65 0.84
C ALA A 137 17.52 1.10 1.44
N VAL A 138 16.52 1.44 0.60
CA VAL A 138 15.20 1.93 1.01
C VAL A 138 14.10 1.12 0.28
N PRO A 139 13.88 -0.17 0.64
CA PRO A 139 12.87 -1.03 0.01
C PRO A 139 11.47 -0.43 0.06
N GLN A 140 11.17 0.39 1.07
CA GLN A 140 9.90 1.10 1.25
C GLN A 140 9.58 2.05 0.10
N PHE A 141 10.60 2.65 -0.52
CA PHE A 141 10.42 3.45 -1.74
C PHE A 141 9.98 2.58 -2.92
N TYR A 142 10.58 1.40 -3.07
CA TYR A 142 10.18 0.45 -4.10
C TYR A 142 8.73 -0.04 -3.90
N LEU A 143 8.33 -0.28 -2.66
CA LEU A 143 6.93 -0.57 -2.32
C LEU A 143 6.02 0.58 -2.71
N GLY A 144 6.44 1.83 -2.43
CA GLY A 144 5.72 3.04 -2.83
C GLY A 144 5.46 3.10 -4.32
N LEU A 145 6.48 2.82 -5.13
CA LEU A 145 6.33 2.73 -6.59
C LEU A 145 5.31 1.65 -7.00
N ALA A 146 5.41 0.45 -6.41
CA ALA A 146 4.50 -0.66 -6.70
C ALA A 146 3.04 -0.33 -6.36
N TYR A 147 2.80 0.20 -5.15
CA TYR A 147 1.44 0.54 -4.67
C TYR A 147 0.82 1.71 -5.45
N SER A 148 1.64 2.63 -5.95
CA SER A 148 1.15 3.78 -6.70
C SER A 148 0.74 3.44 -8.14
N PHE A 149 1.09 2.27 -8.68
CA PHE A 149 0.71 1.88 -10.05
C PHE A 149 -0.79 1.73 -10.26
N SER A 150 -1.57 1.51 -9.21
CA SER A 150 -3.04 1.54 -9.27
C SER A 150 -3.57 2.89 -9.79
N ILE A 151 -2.83 3.99 -9.61
CA ILE A 151 -3.22 5.35 -9.99
C ILE A 151 -3.20 5.53 -11.53
N PRO A 152 -2.06 5.36 -12.24
CA PRO A 152 -2.06 5.47 -13.70
C PRO A 152 -2.97 4.42 -14.35
N MET A 153 -3.15 3.23 -13.75
CA MET A 153 -4.10 2.23 -14.21
C MET A 153 -5.55 2.72 -14.09
N ALA A 154 -5.91 3.39 -12.98
CA ALA A 154 -7.24 3.94 -12.77
C ALA A 154 -7.58 5.03 -13.80
N PHE A 155 -6.64 5.96 -14.05
CA PHE A 155 -6.80 6.99 -15.09
C PHE A 155 -6.90 6.34 -16.48
N ALA A 156 -6.02 5.40 -16.81
CA ALA A 156 -6.06 4.72 -18.11
C ALA A 156 -7.39 4.00 -18.33
N ALA A 157 -7.90 3.28 -17.31
CA ALA A 157 -9.18 2.57 -17.39
C ALA A 157 -10.36 3.53 -17.58
N GLN A 158 -10.38 4.65 -16.84
CA GLN A 158 -11.48 5.59 -16.83
C GLN A 158 -11.50 6.52 -18.06
N THR A 159 -10.31 6.99 -18.51
CA THR A 159 -10.21 8.07 -19.52
C THR A 159 -9.50 7.63 -20.81
N GLY A 160 -8.94 6.44 -20.87
CA GLY A 160 -8.13 5.98 -21.99
C GLY A 160 -6.71 6.55 -22.04
N GLY A 161 -6.30 7.35 -21.05
CA GLY A 161 -4.98 8.02 -21.02
C GLY A 161 -4.37 8.13 -19.63
N VAL A 162 -3.13 8.60 -19.56
CA VAL A 162 -2.41 8.87 -18.30
C VAL A 162 -1.95 10.32 -18.28
N PRO A 163 -2.80 11.26 -17.84
CA PRO A 163 -2.48 12.68 -17.80
C PRO A 163 -1.45 13.01 -16.71
N LYS A 164 -0.89 14.23 -16.74
CA LYS A 164 0.06 14.70 -15.71
C LYS A 164 -0.49 14.61 -14.28
N MET A 165 -1.81 14.71 -14.11
CA MET A 165 -2.49 14.53 -12.82
C MET A 165 -2.27 13.14 -12.23
N ALA A 166 -2.30 12.09 -13.06
CA ALA A 166 -2.02 10.72 -12.61
C ALA A 166 -0.61 10.59 -12.03
N TRP A 167 0.38 11.18 -12.66
CA TRP A 167 1.77 11.16 -12.19
C TRP A 167 1.98 12.01 -10.93
N LEU A 168 1.25 13.10 -10.79
CA LEU A 168 1.26 13.90 -9.55
C LEU A 168 0.72 13.09 -8.38
N LEU A 169 -0.43 12.43 -8.55
CA LEU A 169 -1.00 11.52 -7.54
C LEU A 169 -0.12 10.31 -7.28
N TYR A 170 0.52 9.77 -8.31
CA TYR A 170 1.51 8.69 -8.17
C TYR A 170 2.66 9.09 -7.24
N ALA A 171 3.23 10.29 -7.46
CA ALA A 171 4.29 10.81 -6.60
C ALA A 171 3.79 11.04 -5.16
N ALA A 172 2.60 11.63 -5.00
CA ALA A 172 1.99 11.83 -3.68
C ALA A 172 1.82 10.51 -2.93
N ASN A 173 1.24 9.49 -3.57
CA ASN A 173 1.04 8.19 -2.95
C ASN A 173 2.37 7.47 -2.65
N THR A 174 3.38 7.62 -3.51
CA THR A 174 4.72 7.07 -3.25
C THR A 174 5.32 7.67 -1.98
N CYS A 175 5.20 8.99 -1.78
CA CYS A 175 5.62 9.65 -0.54
C CYS A 175 4.83 9.12 0.67
N TRP A 176 3.51 9.02 0.57
CA TRP A 176 2.68 8.51 1.67
C TRP A 176 3.02 7.05 2.02
N THR A 177 3.20 6.20 1.02
CA THR A 177 3.60 4.80 1.23
C THR A 177 4.95 4.72 1.92
N LEU A 178 5.93 5.49 1.46
CA LEU A 178 7.26 5.56 2.07
C LEU A 178 7.20 6.06 3.52
N ALA A 179 6.32 7.03 3.82
CA ALA A 179 6.12 7.55 5.17
C ALA A 179 5.59 6.47 6.12
N TYR A 180 4.44 5.86 5.80
CA TYR A 180 3.81 4.91 6.72
C TYR A 180 4.58 3.58 6.81
N ASP A 181 5.21 3.13 5.71
CA ASP A 181 5.99 1.90 5.76
C ASP A 181 7.35 2.10 6.46
N THR A 182 7.86 3.34 6.50
CA THR A 182 8.98 3.69 7.39
C THR A 182 8.56 3.60 8.87
N ILE A 183 7.36 4.07 9.25
CA ILE A 183 6.82 3.89 10.61
C ILE A 183 6.73 2.40 10.97
N TYR A 184 6.30 1.58 10.02
CA TYR A 184 6.28 0.12 10.19
C TYR A 184 7.68 -0.46 10.38
N ALA A 185 8.65 -0.04 9.56
CA ALA A 185 10.04 -0.46 9.68
C ALA A 185 10.69 -0.03 11.02
N ILE A 186 10.29 1.10 11.60
CA ILE A 186 10.72 1.53 12.95
C ILE A 186 10.26 0.51 14.00
N ALA A 187 9.05 -0.03 13.88
CA ALA A 187 8.54 -1.05 14.80
C ALA A 187 9.34 -2.36 14.75
N ASP A 188 9.81 -2.76 13.57
CA ASP A 188 10.57 -4.00 13.38
C ASP A 188 12.10 -3.80 13.51
N LYS A 189 12.60 -2.56 13.52
CA LYS A 189 14.03 -2.21 13.53
C LYS A 189 14.89 -2.96 14.55
N PRO A 190 14.45 -3.19 15.81
CA PRO A 190 15.26 -3.94 16.78
C PRO A 190 15.53 -5.39 16.35
N ASP A 191 14.59 -6.04 15.67
CA ASP A 191 14.73 -7.41 15.20
C ASP A 191 15.52 -7.44 13.87
N ASP A 192 15.23 -6.51 12.95
CA ASP A 192 15.92 -6.38 11.67
C ASP A 192 17.44 -6.14 11.85
N LEU A 193 17.84 -5.37 12.88
CA LEU A 193 19.25 -5.14 13.23
C LEU A 193 19.94 -6.42 13.72
N LYS A 194 19.22 -7.30 14.44
CA LYS A 194 19.79 -8.60 14.88
C LYS A 194 20.02 -9.56 13.72
N LEU A 195 19.15 -9.52 12.70
CA LEU A 195 19.29 -10.36 11.50
C LEU A 195 20.49 -9.96 10.63
N GLY A 196 20.89 -8.69 10.63
CA GLY A 196 22.08 -8.17 9.96
C GLY A 196 22.06 -8.15 8.43
N ASN A 197 21.15 -8.89 7.80
CA ASN A 197 21.11 -9.10 6.34
C ASN A 197 19.95 -8.34 5.67
N ILE A 198 19.12 -7.64 6.43
CA ILE A 198 17.93 -6.95 5.93
C ILE A 198 18.17 -5.45 5.90
N LYS A 199 17.84 -4.84 4.79
CA LYS A 199 17.82 -3.38 4.60
C LYS A 199 16.42 -2.85 4.74
N THR A 200 16.26 -1.75 5.49
CA THR A 200 14.99 -1.03 5.65
C THR A 200 15.24 0.46 5.71
N SER A 201 14.23 1.26 5.40
CA SER A 201 14.31 2.72 5.53
C SER A 201 14.67 3.15 6.96
N ALA A 202 14.13 2.47 7.98
CA ALA A 202 14.43 2.78 9.38
C ALA A 202 15.92 2.54 9.73
N ILE A 203 16.55 1.50 9.16
CA ILE A 203 17.98 1.25 9.32
C ILE A 203 18.79 2.31 8.55
N THR A 204 18.44 2.55 7.28
CA THR A 204 19.14 3.48 6.39
C THR A 204 19.10 4.91 6.92
N PHE A 205 17.95 5.38 7.42
CA PHE A 205 17.80 6.72 7.97
C PHE A 205 18.36 6.86 9.40
N GLY A 206 18.67 5.75 10.06
CA GLY A 206 19.33 5.70 11.35
C GLY A 206 18.56 6.44 12.45
N ARG A 207 19.19 7.50 13.02
CA ARG A 207 18.56 8.35 14.05
C ARG A 207 17.49 9.31 13.50
N PHE A 208 17.44 9.50 12.20
CA PHE A 208 16.52 10.42 11.52
C PHE A 208 15.30 9.72 10.93
N ASP A 209 15.08 8.43 11.23
CA ASP A 209 14.00 7.62 10.69
C ASP A 209 12.61 8.24 10.89
N VAL A 210 12.32 8.77 12.09
CA VAL A 210 11.06 9.49 12.37
C VAL A 210 10.99 10.79 11.57
N ALA A 211 12.08 11.57 11.51
CA ALA A 211 12.11 12.83 10.77
C ALA A 211 11.86 12.62 9.28
N TRP A 212 12.48 11.61 8.68
CA TRP A 212 12.25 11.24 7.28
C TRP A 212 10.82 10.77 7.02
N SER A 213 10.25 9.96 7.91
CA SER A 213 8.84 9.56 7.80
C SER A 213 7.92 10.79 7.80
N MET A 214 8.13 11.75 8.70
CA MET A 214 7.33 12.98 8.74
C MET A 214 7.58 13.88 7.54
N PHE A 215 8.82 13.95 7.02
CA PHE A 215 9.11 14.66 5.78
C PHE A 215 8.32 14.11 4.60
N PHE A 216 8.21 12.78 4.47
CA PHE A 216 7.42 12.17 3.40
C PHE A 216 5.91 12.35 3.60
N HIS A 217 5.42 12.42 4.83
CA HIS A 217 4.04 12.84 5.10
C HIS A 217 3.80 14.28 4.63
N PHE A 218 4.70 15.20 4.99
CA PHE A 218 4.61 16.59 4.53
C PHE A 218 4.68 16.70 3.00
N ALA A 219 5.56 15.93 2.36
CA ALA A 219 5.64 15.88 0.90
C ALA A 219 4.33 15.38 0.27
N PHE A 220 3.70 14.36 0.86
CA PHE A 220 2.38 13.90 0.47
C PHE A 220 1.34 15.03 0.56
N ASP A 221 1.27 15.72 1.69
CA ASP A 221 0.31 16.79 1.93
C ASP A 221 0.50 17.95 0.95
N ALA A 222 1.75 18.34 0.70
CA ALA A 222 2.08 19.38 -0.27
C ALA A 222 1.68 19.00 -1.70
N LEU A 223 1.92 17.75 -2.11
CA LEU A 223 1.51 17.25 -3.42
C LEU A 223 -0.02 17.16 -3.53
N MET A 224 -0.73 16.74 -2.47
CA MET A 224 -2.19 16.73 -2.43
C MET A 224 -2.77 18.16 -2.43
N ALA A 225 -2.10 19.13 -1.82
CA ALA A 225 -2.49 20.55 -1.95
C ALA A 225 -2.37 21.03 -3.41
N VAL A 226 -1.31 20.63 -4.13
CA VAL A 226 -1.19 20.92 -5.56
C VAL A 226 -2.30 20.25 -6.38
N VAL A 227 -2.69 19.01 -6.02
CA VAL A 227 -3.88 18.34 -6.62
C VAL A 227 -5.12 19.19 -6.38
N GLY A 228 -5.37 19.61 -5.14
CA GLY A 228 -6.52 20.44 -4.77
C GLY A 228 -6.60 21.75 -5.57
N ILE A 229 -5.47 22.43 -5.74
CA ILE A 229 -5.39 23.65 -6.58
C ILE A 229 -5.77 23.33 -8.04
N LYS A 230 -5.26 22.23 -8.59
CA LYS A 230 -5.48 21.85 -10.01
C LYS A 230 -6.91 21.43 -10.31
N ILE A 231 -7.61 20.78 -9.35
CA ILE A 231 -9.02 20.42 -9.49
C ILE A 231 -9.95 21.54 -9.03
N GLN A 232 -9.41 22.72 -8.65
CA GLN A 232 -10.18 23.84 -8.09
C GLN A 232 -11.05 23.41 -6.89
N ALA A 233 -10.42 22.68 -5.96
CA ALA A 233 -11.10 22.02 -4.86
C ALA A 233 -11.87 23.01 -3.96
N ASN A 234 -13.07 22.63 -3.56
CA ASN A 234 -13.91 23.38 -2.62
C ASN A 234 -13.43 23.20 -1.17
N ILE A 235 -14.12 23.87 -0.25
CA ILE A 235 -13.75 23.89 1.18
C ILE A 235 -13.67 22.49 1.81
N TRP A 236 -14.48 21.53 1.35
CA TRP A 236 -14.50 20.18 1.91
C TRP A 236 -13.19 19.43 1.68
N PHE A 237 -12.61 19.53 0.49
CA PHE A 237 -11.30 18.95 0.21
C PHE A 237 -10.23 19.49 1.18
N TRP A 238 -10.19 20.80 1.36
CA TRP A 238 -9.21 21.46 2.24
C TRP A 238 -9.44 21.11 3.72
N ALA A 239 -10.69 21.02 4.14
CA ALA A 239 -11.05 20.58 5.49
C ALA A 239 -10.55 19.15 5.78
N PHE A 240 -10.78 18.22 4.84
CA PHE A 240 -10.29 16.85 4.99
C PHE A 240 -8.77 16.75 4.88
N LEU A 241 -8.10 17.56 4.07
CA LEU A 241 -6.64 17.65 4.08
C LEU A 241 -6.14 18.14 5.44
N GLY A 242 -6.83 19.09 6.07
CA GLY A 242 -6.55 19.50 7.46
C GLY A 242 -6.71 18.35 8.47
N VAL A 243 -7.73 17.50 8.30
CA VAL A 243 -7.89 16.28 9.11
C VAL A 243 -6.72 15.32 8.89
N VAL A 244 -6.27 15.12 7.65
CA VAL A 244 -5.10 14.30 7.32
C VAL A 244 -3.86 14.80 8.06
N ILE A 245 -3.56 16.10 7.97
CA ILE A 245 -2.42 16.72 8.68
C ILE A 245 -2.55 16.53 10.20
N GLY A 246 -3.74 16.72 10.76
CA GLY A 246 -4.00 16.50 12.20
C GLY A 246 -3.72 15.05 12.62
N LEU A 247 -4.14 14.06 11.81
CA LEU A 247 -3.84 12.64 12.05
C LEU A 247 -2.33 12.35 12.01
N GLN A 248 -1.60 12.95 11.08
CA GLN A 248 -0.15 12.78 10.96
C GLN A 248 0.62 13.45 12.11
N ILE A 249 0.18 14.63 12.57
CA ILE A 249 0.72 15.26 13.79
C ILE A 249 0.49 14.35 15.00
N HIS A 250 -0.70 13.76 15.14
CA HIS A 250 -0.96 12.78 16.18
C HIS A 250 -0.01 11.56 16.05
N GLN A 251 0.20 11.04 14.84
CA GLN A 251 1.16 9.95 14.62
C GLN A 251 2.55 10.34 15.11
N TYR A 252 3.05 11.54 14.77
CA TYR A 252 4.33 12.03 15.27
C TYR A 252 4.44 11.98 16.79
N THR A 253 3.42 12.44 17.53
CA THR A 253 3.44 12.42 19.00
C THR A 253 3.60 11.02 19.57
N GLN A 254 3.11 10.01 18.88
CA GLN A 254 3.18 8.61 19.30
C GLN A 254 4.50 7.93 18.91
N ILE A 255 5.06 8.23 17.71
CA ILE A 255 6.22 7.52 17.18
C ILE A 255 7.57 8.16 17.58
N LYS A 256 7.58 9.40 18.07
CA LYS A 256 8.82 10.16 18.38
C LYS A 256 9.79 9.44 19.33
N HIS A 257 9.27 8.57 20.20
CA HIS A 257 10.06 7.75 21.13
C HIS A 257 10.35 6.34 20.61
N ARG A 258 9.94 5.99 19.38
CA ARG A 258 10.18 4.70 18.72
C ARG A 258 9.66 3.48 19.50
N ASP A 259 8.61 3.66 20.31
CA ASP A 259 7.93 2.55 20.95
C ASP A 259 7.34 1.61 19.89
N ARG A 260 7.70 0.33 19.96
CA ARG A 260 7.36 -0.68 18.96
C ARG A 260 5.84 -0.81 18.74
N GLN A 261 5.09 -0.91 19.84
CA GLN A 261 3.64 -1.10 19.77
C GLN A 261 2.94 0.16 19.25
N LYS A 262 3.40 1.34 19.68
CA LYS A 262 2.87 2.63 19.20
C LYS A 262 3.18 2.84 17.73
N CYS A 263 4.40 2.56 17.28
CA CYS A 263 4.77 2.65 15.86
C CYS A 263 3.89 1.71 15.01
N PHE A 264 3.71 0.46 15.42
CA PHE A 264 2.83 -0.47 14.71
C PHE A 264 1.37 0.01 14.68
N LYS A 265 0.85 0.53 15.81
CA LYS A 265 -0.50 1.11 15.87
C LYS A 265 -0.65 2.33 14.97
N MET A 266 0.38 3.18 14.86
CA MET A 266 0.36 4.35 13.98
C MET A 266 0.48 3.96 12.50
N PHE A 267 1.25 2.95 12.16
CA PHE A 267 1.20 2.34 10.82
C PHE A 267 -0.24 1.96 10.44
N LEU A 268 -0.94 1.21 11.30
CA LEU A 268 -2.33 0.81 11.04
C LEU A 268 -3.28 2.01 10.94
N SER A 269 -3.00 3.10 11.66
CA SER A 269 -3.82 4.32 11.63
C SER A 269 -3.76 5.08 10.30
N ASN A 270 -2.79 4.78 9.42
CA ASN A 270 -2.74 5.36 8.07
C ASN A 270 -3.95 4.99 7.20
N ASN A 271 -4.66 3.91 7.54
CA ASN A 271 -5.96 3.65 6.94
C ASN A 271 -6.95 4.83 7.11
N ARG A 272 -6.91 5.52 8.25
CA ARG A 272 -7.75 6.72 8.50
C ARG A 272 -7.29 7.91 7.67
N VAL A 273 -5.98 8.04 7.44
CA VAL A 273 -5.41 9.08 6.55
C VAL A 273 -5.91 8.88 5.13
N GLY A 274 -5.80 7.65 4.59
CA GLY A 274 -6.30 7.33 3.26
C GLY A 274 -7.81 7.53 3.11
N LEU A 275 -8.60 7.09 4.11
CA LEU A 275 -10.05 7.32 4.13
C LEU A 275 -10.40 8.81 4.17
N ALA A 276 -9.76 9.59 5.05
CA ALA A 276 -10.02 11.02 5.15
C ALA A 276 -9.74 11.73 3.82
N MET A 277 -8.60 11.42 3.17
CA MET A 277 -8.30 11.99 1.87
C MET A 277 -9.31 11.57 0.79
N PHE A 278 -9.74 10.31 0.80
CA PHE A 278 -10.79 9.83 -0.11
C PHE A 278 -12.11 10.58 0.10
N LEU A 279 -12.54 10.73 1.36
CA LEU A 279 -13.74 11.50 1.68
C LEU A 279 -13.61 12.96 1.24
N GLY A 280 -12.44 13.58 1.37
CA GLY A 280 -12.17 14.93 0.87
C GLY A 280 -12.39 15.06 -0.63
N VAL A 281 -11.90 14.09 -1.40
CA VAL A 281 -12.13 14.02 -2.86
C VAL A 281 -13.61 13.81 -3.18
N VAL A 282 -14.28 12.87 -2.52
CA VAL A 282 -15.70 12.57 -2.77
C VAL A 282 -16.57 13.77 -2.42
N CYS A 283 -16.37 14.39 -1.25
CA CYS A 283 -17.14 15.56 -0.82
C CYS A 283 -16.89 16.77 -1.74
N HIS A 284 -15.69 16.94 -2.29
CA HIS A 284 -15.43 17.97 -3.28
C HIS A 284 -16.38 17.85 -4.46
N TYR A 285 -16.54 16.65 -5.03
CA TYR A 285 -17.40 16.46 -6.22
C TYR A 285 -18.90 16.38 -5.89
N ILE A 286 -19.29 15.99 -4.68
CA ILE A 286 -20.72 15.98 -4.28
C ILE A 286 -21.24 17.39 -4.05
N PHE A 287 -20.40 18.27 -3.50
CA PHE A 287 -20.79 19.64 -3.11
C PHE A 287 -20.23 20.72 -4.07
N GLN A 288 -19.85 20.34 -5.27
CA GLN A 288 -19.47 21.23 -6.38
C GLN A 288 -20.71 21.73 -7.10
#